data_124eecbfedbc20e8da34015f62538ae7
#
_entry.id   124eecbfedbc20e8da34015f62538ae7
#
_cell.length_a   1.000
_cell.length_b   1.000
_cell.length_c   1.000
_cell.angle_alpha   90.00
_cell.angle_beta   90.00
_cell.angle_gamma   90.00
#
_symmetry.space_group_name_H-M   'P 1'
#
loop_
_entity.id
_entity.type
_entity.pdbx_description
1 polymer ?
#
loop_
_entity_poly.entity_id
_entity_poly.type
_entity_poly.pdbx_seq_one_letter_code
_entity_poly.pdbx_strand_id
1 'polypeptide(L)'
;MSVHANRIIKIEIEEEYASFNLWHDKKLMDFLDTEADFYSGLTADGAGVAEASVEVLEDAVSKAVELELDEDTIANLKKDIAWAKANDEEFVQYYCY
;
A
#
# COMPACT_ATOMS: atom_id res chain seq x y z
N MET A 1 3.62 14.21 -27.60
CA MET A 1 3.17 14.16 -26.20
C MET A 1 4.38 14.34 -25.28
N SER A 2 4.25 15.18 -24.27
CA SER A 2 5.34 15.43 -23.33
C SER A 2 4.96 14.96 -21.93
N VAL A 3 5.96 14.51 -21.19
CA VAL A 3 5.79 14.14 -19.78
C VAL A 3 6.48 15.20 -18.93
N HIS A 4 5.77 15.72 -17.97
CA HIS A 4 6.26 16.79 -17.11
C HIS A 4 6.55 16.25 -15.71
N ALA A 5 7.59 16.81 -15.06
CA ALA A 5 7.87 16.55 -13.67
C ALA A 5 7.62 17.87 -12.90
N ASN A 6 6.62 17.85 -12.05
CA ASN A 6 6.25 19.02 -11.26
C ASN A 6 6.50 18.73 -9.78
N ARG A 7 6.95 19.76 -9.07
CA ARG A 7 7.18 19.65 -7.64
C ARG A 7 5.85 19.44 -6.91
N ILE A 8 5.82 18.46 -6.03
CA ILE A 8 4.67 18.22 -5.17
C ILE A 8 4.60 19.31 -4.11
N ILE A 9 3.43 19.94 -3.97
CA ILE A 9 3.17 20.95 -2.95
C ILE A 9 2.56 20.31 -1.69
N LYS A 10 1.65 19.36 -1.88
CA LYS A 10 0.90 18.77 -0.77
C LYS A 10 0.51 17.33 -1.10
N ILE A 11 0.59 16.46 -0.10
CA ILE A 11 0.04 15.10 -0.17
C ILE A 11 -0.96 14.97 0.99
N GLU A 12 -2.17 14.49 0.67
CA GLU A 12 -3.18 14.16 1.68
C GLU A 12 -3.18 12.66 1.91
N ILE A 13 -3.14 12.27 3.18
CA ILE A 13 -3.15 10.86 3.58
C ILE A 13 -4.30 10.61 4.53
N GLU A 14 -4.70 9.33 4.65
CA GLU A 14 -5.64 8.91 5.68
C GLU A 14 -4.93 8.97 7.03
N GLU A 15 -5.41 9.83 7.94
CA GLU A 15 -4.77 10.07 9.23
C GLU A 15 -5.37 9.24 10.37
N GLU A 16 -6.55 8.64 10.16
CA GLU A 16 -7.21 7.84 11.20
C GLU A 16 -6.48 6.54 11.49
N TYR A 17 -5.77 6.00 10.49
CA TYR A 17 -5.01 4.77 10.66
C TYR A 17 -3.86 4.69 9.67
N ALA A 18 -2.82 3.96 10.04
CA ALA A 18 -1.80 3.52 9.09
C ALA A 18 -2.17 2.12 8.61
N SER A 19 -2.18 1.90 7.30
CA SER A 19 -2.62 0.62 6.72
C SER A 19 -1.73 -0.54 7.16
N PHE A 20 -0.42 -0.32 7.14
CA PHE A 20 0.58 -1.29 7.59
C PHE A 20 1.90 -0.55 7.85
N ASN A 21 2.83 -1.26 8.47
CA ASN A 21 4.15 -0.69 8.82
C ASN A 21 5.25 -1.46 8.10
N LEU A 22 6.05 -0.77 7.30
CA LEU A 22 7.09 -1.39 6.48
C LEU A 22 8.17 -2.12 7.28
N TRP A 23 8.43 -1.65 8.49
CA TRP A 23 9.46 -2.25 9.35
C TRP A 23 8.92 -3.37 10.23
N HIS A 24 7.62 -3.38 10.49
CA HIS A 24 6.96 -4.38 11.34
C HIS A 24 6.38 -5.53 10.53
N ASP A 25 5.72 -5.22 9.42
CA ASP A 25 4.98 -6.20 8.62
C ASP A 25 5.84 -6.78 7.50
N LYS A 26 6.97 -7.37 7.85
CA LYS A 26 8.00 -7.80 6.88
C LYS A 26 7.53 -8.81 5.86
N LYS A 27 6.72 -9.78 6.25
CA LYS A 27 6.21 -10.79 5.31
C LYS A 27 5.23 -10.19 4.32
N LEU A 28 4.39 -9.24 4.78
CA LEU A 28 3.52 -8.48 3.91
C LEU A 28 4.35 -7.66 2.91
N MET A 29 5.41 -7.02 3.38
CA MET A 29 6.25 -6.20 2.51
C MET A 29 6.96 -7.02 1.45
N ASP A 30 7.48 -8.20 1.80
CA ASP A 30 8.08 -9.12 0.83
C ASP A 30 7.06 -9.55 -0.22
N PHE A 31 5.83 -9.84 0.20
CA PHE A 31 4.74 -10.19 -0.71
C PHE A 31 4.41 -9.04 -1.67
N LEU A 32 4.23 -7.83 -1.15
CA LEU A 32 3.90 -6.66 -1.96
C LEU A 32 5.03 -6.29 -2.92
N ASP A 33 6.28 -6.43 -2.50
CA ASP A 33 7.41 -6.16 -3.37
C ASP A 33 7.49 -7.17 -4.52
N THR A 34 7.26 -8.45 -4.23
CA THR A 34 7.27 -9.51 -5.23
C THR A 34 6.11 -9.37 -6.22
N GLU A 35 4.90 -9.11 -5.73
CA GLU A 35 3.67 -9.12 -6.55
C GLU A 35 3.32 -7.78 -7.16
N ALA A 36 3.75 -6.67 -6.56
CA ALA A 36 3.39 -5.32 -6.97
C ALA A 36 4.56 -4.38 -7.17
N ASP A 37 5.80 -4.87 -7.00
CA ASP A 37 7.01 -4.05 -7.10
C ASP A 37 6.94 -2.83 -6.18
N PHE A 38 6.50 -3.05 -4.95
CA PHE A 38 6.12 -2.00 -4.02
C PHE A 38 7.28 -1.04 -3.70
N TYR A 39 8.50 -1.55 -3.56
CA TYR A 39 9.65 -0.71 -3.21
C TYR A 39 10.20 0.12 -4.37
N SER A 40 9.76 -0.10 -5.60
CA SER A 40 10.33 0.58 -6.77
C SER A 40 10.19 2.11 -6.71
N GLY A 41 9.14 2.61 -6.05
CA GLY A 41 8.90 4.05 -5.88
C GLY A 41 9.44 4.63 -4.58
N LEU A 42 10.12 3.83 -3.78
CA LEU A 42 10.59 4.24 -2.46
C LEU A 42 12.10 4.44 -2.42
N THR A 43 12.56 5.29 -1.49
CA THR A 43 13.99 5.45 -1.20
C THR A 43 14.51 4.23 -0.42
N ALA A 44 15.83 4.16 -0.23
CA ALA A 44 16.46 3.12 0.58
C ALA A 44 15.93 3.08 2.03
N ASP A 45 15.44 4.22 2.53
CA ASP A 45 14.84 4.34 3.86
C ASP A 45 13.35 3.97 3.88
N GLY A 46 12.79 3.57 2.75
CA GLY A 46 11.38 3.20 2.65
C GLY A 46 10.42 4.37 2.57
N ALA A 47 10.89 5.53 2.14
CA ALA A 47 10.06 6.74 2.04
C ALA A 47 9.67 7.00 0.57
N GLY A 48 8.48 7.50 0.36
CA GLY A 48 7.99 7.87 -0.97
C GLY A 48 6.55 7.43 -1.21
N VAL A 49 6.16 7.39 -2.49
CA VAL A 49 4.83 6.96 -2.90
C VAL A 49 4.92 5.59 -3.55
N ALA A 50 4.07 4.68 -3.11
CA ALA A 50 3.99 3.33 -3.67
C ALA A 50 2.53 2.99 -3.95
N GLU A 51 2.29 1.95 -4.74
CA GLU A 51 0.93 1.51 -5.02
C GLU A 51 0.84 -0.01 -5.06
N ALA A 52 -0.36 -0.52 -4.75
CA ALA A 52 -0.68 -1.93 -4.89
C ALA A 52 -2.07 -2.04 -5.50
N SER A 53 -2.25 -3.01 -6.40
CA SER A 53 -3.57 -3.22 -6.97
C SER A 53 -4.53 -3.79 -5.93
N VAL A 54 -5.81 -3.53 -6.11
CA VAL A 54 -6.87 -4.12 -5.26
C VAL A 54 -6.75 -5.65 -5.27
N GLU A 55 -6.48 -6.25 -6.42
CA GLU A 55 -6.31 -7.70 -6.56
C GLU A 55 -5.17 -8.22 -5.67
N VAL A 56 -4.02 -7.56 -5.68
CA VAL A 56 -2.88 -7.94 -4.83
C VAL A 56 -3.22 -7.78 -3.35
N LEU A 57 -3.91 -6.71 -2.98
CA LEU A 57 -4.33 -6.50 -1.59
C LEU A 57 -5.33 -7.56 -1.14
N GLU A 58 -6.26 -7.96 -2.01
CA GLU A 58 -7.20 -9.05 -1.71
C GLU A 58 -6.46 -10.38 -1.53
N ASP A 59 -5.45 -10.64 -2.36
CA ASP A 59 -4.60 -11.83 -2.22
C ASP A 59 -3.84 -11.81 -0.90
N ALA A 60 -3.32 -10.66 -0.49
CA ALA A 60 -2.62 -10.52 0.79
C ALA A 60 -3.55 -10.84 1.96
N VAL A 61 -4.78 -10.34 1.93
CA VAL A 61 -5.77 -10.63 2.98
C VAL A 61 -6.11 -12.13 3.01
N SER A 62 -6.23 -12.77 1.85
CA SER A 62 -6.50 -14.21 1.78
C SER A 62 -5.35 -15.06 2.33
N LYS A 63 -4.14 -14.51 2.35
CA LYS A 63 -2.93 -15.15 2.88
C LYS A 63 -2.52 -14.61 4.25
N ALA A 64 -3.48 -14.05 5.00
CA ALA A 64 -3.19 -13.38 6.26
C ALA A 64 -2.42 -14.24 7.26
N VAL A 65 -2.73 -15.54 7.34
CA VAL A 65 -2.02 -16.47 8.23
C VAL A 65 -0.58 -16.67 7.78
N GLU A 66 -0.36 -16.89 6.50
CA GLU A 66 0.98 -17.08 5.93
C GLU A 66 1.85 -15.83 6.07
N LEU A 67 1.24 -14.66 5.90
CA LEU A 67 1.92 -13.37 6.00
C LEU A 67 2.01 -12.85 7.43
N GLU A 68 1.48 -13.58 8.39
CA GLU A 68 1.49 -13.22 9.81
C GLU A 68 0.89 -11.82 10.06
N LEU A 69 -0.22 -11.51 9.36
CA LEU A 69 -0.93 -10.25 9.55
C LEU A 69 -1.71 -10.27 10.86
N ASP A 70 -1.61 -9.18 11.63
CA ASP A 70 -2.45 -9.02 12.80
C ASP A 70 -3.86 -8.54 12.41
N GLU A 71 -4.79 -8.57 13.37
CA GLU A 71 -6.19 -8.22 13.14
C GLU A 71 -6.35 -6.77 12.66
N ASP A 72 -5.56 -5.87 13.18
CA ASP A 72 -5.62 -4.45 12.81
C ASP A 72 -5.17 -4.24 11.38
N THR A 73 -4.07 -4.89 10.97
CA THR A 73 -3.58 -4.81 9.60
C THR A 73 -4.60 -5.39 8.63
N ILE A 74 -5.18 -6.54 8.95
CA ILE A 74 -6.23 -7.15 8.12
C ILE A 74 -7.41 -6.18 7.96
N ALA A 75 -7.89 -5.60 9.06
CA ALA A 75 -9.00 -4.66 9.04
C ALA A 75 -8.69 -3.42 8.21
N ASN A 76 -7.48 -2.88 8.34
CA ASN A 76 -7.05 -1.70 7.60
C ASN A 76 -6.92 -1.97 6.10
N LEU A 77 -6.37 -3.12 5.71
CA LEU A 77 -6.31 -3.50 4.29
C LEU A 77 -7.70 -3.68 3.71
N LYS A 78 -8.64 -4.26 4.46
CA LYS A 78 -10.04 -4.37 4.03
C LYS A 78 -10.69 -3.00 3.83
N LYS A 79 -10.39 -2.03 4.68
CA LYS A 79 -10.87 -0.66 4.52
C LYS A 79 -10.32 -0.02 3.25
N ASP A 80 -9.03 -0.21 2.98
CA ASP A 80 -8.40 0.32 1.77
C ASP A 80 -9.03 -0.29 0.51
N ILE A 81 -9.24 -1.60 0.51
CA ILE A 81 -9.89 -2.31 -0.60
C ILE A 81 -11.32 -1.78 -0.81
N ALA A 82 -12.10 -1.64 0.27
CA ALA A 82 -13.47 -1.13 0.20
C ALA A 82 -13.50 0.29 -0.34
N TRP A 83 -12.57 1.14 0.10
CA TRP A 83 -12.47 2.52 -0.41
C TRP A 83 -12.19 2.53 -1.92
N ALA A 84 -11.24 1.72 -2.38
CA ALA A 84 -10.89 1.66 -3.79
C ALA A 84 -12.06 1.18 -4.64
N LYS A 85 -12.76 0.14 -4.19
CA LYS A 85 -13.96 -0.36 -4.90
C LYS A 85 -15.07 0.67 -4.94
N ALA A 86 -15.30 1.40 -3.85
CA ALA A 86 -16.32 2.44 -3.78
C ALA A 86 -16.00 3.63 -4.69
N ASN A 87 -14.74 3.88 -4.98
CA ASN A 87 -14.28 4.98 -5.83
C ASN A 87 -13.86 4.51 -7.23
N ASP A 88 -14.15 3.26 -7.57
CA ASP A 88 -13.84 2.66 -8.89
C ASP A 88 -12.35 2.76 -9.23
N GLU A 89 -11.48 2.53 -8.24
CA GLU A 89 -10.04 2.54 -8.39
C GLU A 89 -9.48 1.12 -8.45
N GLU A 90 -8.55 0.88 -9.37
CA GLU A 90 -7.87 -0.42 -9.47
C GLU A 90 -6.68 -0.54 -8.51
N PHE A 91 -6.14 0.58 -8.07
CA PHE A 91 -4.95 0.65 -7.23
C PHE A 91 -5.21 1.48 -6.00
N VAL A 92 -4.55 1.10 -4.89
CA VAL A 92 -4.45 1.94 -3.70
C VAL A 92 -3.04 2.51 -3.66
N GLN A 93 -2.94 3.82 -3.50
CA GLN A 93 -1.66 4.50 -3.38
C GLN A 93 -1.34 4.75 -1.92
N TYR A 94 -0.08 4.56 -1.57
CA TYR A 94 0.41 4.74 -0.20
C TYR A 94 1.52 5.77 -0.17
N TYR A 95 1.48 6.63 0.82
CA TYR A 95 2.59 7.53 1.14
C TYR A 95 3.34 6.97 2.33
N CYS A 96 4.61 6.63 2.13
CA CYS A 96 5.45 6.01 3.15
C CYS A 96 6.45 7.05 3.66
N TYR A 97 6.52 7.21 4.98
CA TYR A 97 7.39 8.21 5.61
C TYR A 97 7.82 7.81 7.02
#